data_ed06b8b3a194bbe7b06c5954ee84dcbe
#
_entry.id   ed06b8b3a194bbe7b06c5954ee84dcbe
#
_cell.length_a   1.000
_cell.length_b   1.000
_cell.length_c   1.000
_cell.angle_alpha   90.00
_cell.angle_beta   90.00
_cell.angle_gamma   90.00
#
_symmetry.space_group_name_H-M   'P 1'
#
loop_
_entity.id
_entity.type
_entity.pdbx_description
1 polymer ?
#
loop_
_entity_poly.entity_id
_entity_poly.type
_entity_poly.pdbx_seq_one_letter_code
_entity_poly.pdbx_strand_id
1 'polypeptide(L)'
;MENKNCNIILINIDGFRKDKIDLCPSLKFLKENSNYFSEMYTSAPYTFASLHAIFSGMYPSKNGVNGYYNIFKFKKNEIRTFPELLQKYGYYTCYDIIDDSVIPAQGFSEKNVFDEKTVNFKERHANIIKELSSKKKF
;
A
#
# COMPACT_ATOMS: atom_id res chain seq x y z
N MET A 1 -23.84 -6.23 16.15
CA MET A 1 -22.40 -6.39 15.85
C MET A 1 -21.74 -5.06 16.14
N GLU A 2 -20.90 -4.98 17.18
CA GLU A 2 -20.09 -3.77 17.40
C GLU A 2 -19.21 -3.54 16.18
N ASN A 3 -19.35 -2.38 15.56
CA ASN A 3 -18.47 -1.92 14.50
C ASN A 3 -17.09 -1.64 15.12
N LYS A 4 -16.29 -2.68 15.33
CA LYS A 4 -14.87 -2.51 15.66
C LYS A 4 -14.20 -1.87 14.47
N ASN A 5 -13.96 -0.56 14.57
CA ASN A 5 -13.13 0.16 13.61
C ASN A 5 -11.72 -0.45 13.66
N CYS A 6 -11.36 -1.26 12.67
CA CYS A 6 -10.03 -1.83 12.56
C CYS A 6 -9.11 -0.84 11.85
N ASN A 7 -7.89 -0.69 12.33
CA ASN A 7 -6.83 0.00 11.60
C ASN A 7 -6.35 -0.86 10.43
N ILE A 8 -5.94 -0.22 9.34
CA ILE A 8 -5.50 -0.89 8.11
C ILE A 8 -4.07 -0.47 7.80
N ILE A 9 -3.15 -1.44 7.76
CA ILE A 9 -1.76 -1.23 7.34
C ILE A 9 -1.50 -2.10 6.12
N LEU A 10 -1.16 -1.48 5.00
CA LEU A 10 -0.72 -2.15 3.78
C LEU A 10 0.81 -2.05 3.69
N ILE A 11 1.49 -3.19 3.74
CA ILE A 11 2.95 -3.27 3.60
C ILE A 11 3.26 -3.92 2.25
N ASN A 12 3.94 -3.18 1.38
CA ASN A 12 4.48 -3.70 0.14
C ASN A 12 6.00 -3.83 0.25
N ILE A 13 6.52 -5.01 -0.04
CA ILE A 13 7.97 -5.27 -0.09
C ILE A 13 8.32 -5.57 -1.53
N ASP A 14 8.86 -4.58 -2.23
CA ASP A 14 9.23 -4.70 -3.64
C ASP A 14 10.38 -5.70 -3.82
N GLY A 15 10.33 -6.48 -4.90
CA GLY A 15 11.36 -7.48 -5.24
C GLY A 15 11.46 -8.67 -4.28
N PHE A 16 10.58 -8.80 -3.27
CA PHE A 16 10.65 -9.91 -2.31
C PHE A 16 10.18 -11.23 -2.94
N ARG A 17 10.98 -12.27 -2.77
CA ARG A 17 10.69 -13.61 -3.31
C ARG A 17 9.85 -14.43 -2.32
N LYS A 18 8.74 -15.01 -2.80
CA LYS A 18 7.84 -15.90 -2.04
C LYS A 18 8.57 -17.08 -1.40
N ASP A 19 9.54 -17.70 -2.11
CA ASP A 19 10.30 -18.85 -1.64
C ASP A 19 11.31 -18.52 -0.52
N LYS A 20 11.46 -17.24 -0.18
CA LYS A 20 12.36 -16.77 0.90
C LYS A 20 11.62 -16.31 2.16
N ILE A 21 10.30 -16.42 2.19
CA ILE A 21 9.49 -15.93 3.32
C ILE A 21 9.88 -16.57 4.65
N ASP A 22 10.20 -17.86 4.64
CA ASP A 22 10.55 -18.62 5.85
C ASP A 22 11.97 -18.31 6.39
N LEU A 23 12.78 -17.59 5.59
CA LEU A 23 14.10 -17.09 6.02
C LEU A 23 13.99 -15.78 6.82
N CYS A 24 12.84 -15.11 6.78
CA CYS A 24 12.59 -13.91 7.57
C CYS A 24 11.69 -14.26 8.77
N PRO A 25 12.19 -14.25 10.01
CA PRO A 25 11.42 -14.68 11.18
C PRO A 25 10.09 -13.95 11.36
N SER A 26 10.07 -12.63 11.11
CA SER A 26 8.85 -11.83 11.22
C SER A 26 7.80 -12.18 10.17
N LEU A 27 8.21 -12.42 8.91
CA LEU A 27 7.29 -12.83 7.85
C LEU A 27 6.82 -14.27 8.04
N LYS A 28 7.69 -15.16 8.53
CA LYS A 28 7.32 -16.51 8.93
C LYS A 28 6.25 -16.48 10.03
N PHE A 29 6.47 -15.68 11.07
CA PHE A 29 5.49 -15.49 12.15
C PHE A 29 4.13 -15.00 11.61
N LEU A 30 4.13 -14.00 10.73
CA LEU A 30 2.90 -13.51 10.10
C LEU A 30 2.21 -14.61 9.27
N LYS A 31 2.95 -15.34 8.47
CA LYS A 31 2.44 -16.47 7.67
C LYS A 31 1.75 -17.54 8.54
N GLU A 32 2.32 -17.85 9.70
CA GLU A 32 1.81 -18.88 10.61
C GLU A 32 0.62 -18.39 11.47
N ASN A 33 0.48 -17.07 11.69
CA ASN A 33 -0.49 -16.49 12.60
C ASN A 33 -1.54 -15.60 11.90
N SER A 34 -1.65 -15.66 10.57
CA SER A 34 -2.62 -14.91 9.79
C SER A 34 -3.18 -15.72 8.61
N ASN A 35 -4.06 -15.13 7.83
CA ASN A 35 -4.51 -15.72 6.57
C ASN A 35 -3.41 -15.60 5.52
N TYR A 36 -2.81 -16.71 5.14
CA TYR A 36 -1.77 -16.77 4.10
C TYR A 36 -2.35 -17.25 2.76
N PHE A 37 -2.22 -16.43 1.73
CA PHE A 37 -2.68 -16.72 0.38
C PHE A 37 -1.49 -17.17 -0.49
N SER A 38 -1.32 -18.48 -0.64
CA SER A 38 -0.20 -19.06 -1.39
C SER A 38 -0.29 -18.87 -2.90
N GLU A 39 -1.50 -18.73 -3.44
CA GLU A 39 -1.78 -18.62 -4.86
C GLU A 39 -2.31 -17.24 -5.25
N MET A 40 -1.58 -16.20 -4.83
CA MET A 40 -1.91 -14.82 -5.20
C MET A 40 -1.27 -14.45 -6.54
N TYR A 41 -2.08 -13.88 -7.43
CA TYR A 41 -1.64 -13.43 -8.76
C TYR A 41 -1.71 -11.91 -8.85
N THR A 42 -0.68 -11.31 -9.43
CA THR A 42 -0.71 -9.88 -9.75
C THR A 42 -1.38 -9.63 -11.10
N SER A 43 -2.01 -8.48 -11.24
CA SER A 43 -2.62 -8.04 -12.50
C SER A 43 -1.62 -7.50 -13.52
N ALA A 44 -0.37 -7.26 -13.10
CA ALA A 44 0.71 -6.77 -13.95
C ALA A 44 2.08 -7.19 -13.38
N PRO A 45 3.10 -7.40 -14.23
CA PRO A 45 4.41 -7.90 -13.81
C PRO A 45 5.37 -6.79 -13.33
N TYR A 46 4.87 -5.57 -13.03
CA TYR A 46 5.69 -4.44 -12.61
C TYR A 46 4.92 -3.53 -11.62
N THR A 47 5.67 -2.84 -10.77
CA THR A 47 5.21 -2.12 -9.59
C THR A 47 4.11 -1.09 -9.90
N PHE A 48 4.34 -0.19 -10.85
CA PHE A 48 3.39 0.89 -11.16
C PHE A 48 1.98 0.39 -11.50
N ALA A 49 1.86 -0.52 -12.45
CA ALA A 49 0.54 -1.02 -12.85
C ALA A 49 -0.10 -1.90 -11.79
N SER A 50 0.70 -2.70 -11.08
CA SER A 50 0.23 -3.57 -10.00
C SER A 50 -0.34 -2.75 -8.84
N LEU A 51 0.39 -1.76 -8.35
CA LEU A 51 -0.07 -0.91 -7.24
C LEU A 51 -1.25 -0.03 -7.66
N HIS A 52 -1.22 0.58 -8.86
CA HIS A 52 -2.39 1.31 -9.35
C HIS A 52 -3.63 0.42 -9.47
N ALA A 53 -3.48 -0.87 -9.82
CA ALA A 53 -4.59 -1.80 -9.85
C ALA A 53 -5.12 -2.11 -8.43
N ILE A 54 -4.23 -2.32 -7.45
CA ILE A 54 -4.59 -2.54 -6.05
C ILE A 54 -5.38 -1.35 -5.51
N PHE A 55 -4.85 -0.13 -5.66
CA PHE A 55 -5.46 1.08 -5.12
C PHE A 55 -6.74 1.52 -5.84
N SER A 56 -6.91 1.16 -7.12
CA SER A 56 -8.12 1.48 -7.88
C SER A 56 -9.18 0.37 -7.90
N GLY A 57 -8.80 -0.87 -7.53
CA GLY A 57 -9.65 -2.04 -7.69
C GLY A 57 -9.93 -2.41 -9.16
N MET A 58 -9.12 -1.90 -10.10
CA MET A 58 -9.33 -2.06 -11.54
C MET A 58 -8.10 -2.63 -12.24
N TYR A 59 -8.32 -3.45 -13.26
CA TYR A 59 -7.24 -3.91 -14.13
C TYR A 59 -6.54 -2.73 -14.83
N PRO A 60 -5.23 -2.85 -15.13
CA PRO A 60 -4.44 -1.83 -15.81
C PRO A 60 -5.05 -1.31 -17.12
N SER A 61 -5.69 -2.18 -17.89
CA SER A 61 -6.41 -1.81 -19.12
C SER A 61 -7.62 -0.89 -18.87
N LYS A 62 -8.17 -0.89 -17.67
CA LYS A 62 -9.32 -0.06 -17.28
C LYS A 62 -8.90 1.23 -16.57
N ASN A 63 -7.88 1.15 -15.71
CA ASN A 63 -7.43 2.31 -14.95
C ASN A 63 -6.46 3.24 -15.72
N GLY A 64 -5.95 2.79 -16.88
CA GLY A 64 -5.08 3.56 -17.77
C GLY A 64 -3.60 3.28 -17.60
N VAL A 65 -3.14 2.67 -16.50
CA VAL A 65 -1.73 2.36 -16.24
C VAL A 65 -1.38 0.97 -16.77
N ASN A 66 -1.38 0.84 -18.09
CA ASN A 66 -1.16 -0.43 -18.80
C ASN A 66 0.23 -0.58 -19.41
N GLY A 67 1.20 0.22 -19.02
CA GLY A 67 2.60 0.17 -19.46
C GLY A 67 3.48 0.83 -18.40
N TYR A 68 4.77 0.45 -18.37
CA TYR A 68 5.70 0.87 -17.32
C TYR A 68 5.73 2.40 -17.13
N TYR A 69 5.77 3.14 -18.23
CA TYR A 69 5.82 4.61 -18.19
C TYR A 69 4.46 5.29 -18.37
N ASN A 70 3.34 4.55 -18.23
CA ASN A 70 2.00 5.09 -18.45
C ASN A 70 1.30 5.58 -17.18
N ILE A 71 2.03 5.85 -16.11
CA ILE A 71 1.46 6.34 -14.83
C ILE A 71 0.63 7.61 -15.01
N PHE A 72 1.05 8.52 -15.90
CA PHE A 72 0.33 9.75 -16.21
C PHE A 72 -1.04 9.53 -16.89
N LYS A 73 -1.30 8.31 -17.40
CA LYS A 73 -2.58 7.93 -17.99
C LYS A 73 -3.60 7.44 -16.97
N PHE A 74 -3.24 7.42 -15.68
CA PHE A 74 -4.19 7.06 -14.64
C PHE A 74 -5.42 7.96 -14.70
N LYS A 75 -6.60 7.36 -14.78
CA LYS A 75 -7.88 8.04 -14.94
C LYS A 75 -8.39 8.66 -13.63
N LYS A 76 -7.58 9.51 -13.03
CA LYS A 76 -7.81 10.09 -11.70
C LYS A 76 -9.14 10.80 -11.51
N ASN A 77 -9.73 11.32 -12.57
CA ASN A 77 -11.01 12.02 -12.52
C ASN A 77 -12.23 11.10 -12.66
N GLU A 78 -12.01 9.85 -13.09
CA GLU A 78 -13.05 8.85 -13.33
C GLU A 78 -13.07 7.78 -12.24
N ILE A 79 -11.96 7.59 -11.54
CA ILE A 79 -11.73 6.47 -10.62
C ILE A 79 -11.53 7.00 -9.20
N ARG A 80 -12.30 6.44 -8.28
CA ARG A 80 -12.06 6.63 -6.85
C ARG A 80 -11.11 5.56 -6.36
N THR A 81 -10.11 5.97 -5.60
CA THR A 81 -9.13 5.08 -5.00
C THR A 81 -9.60 4.53 -3.65
N PHE A 82 -9.00 3.42 -3.23
CA PHE A 82 -9.25 2.84 -1.92
C PHE A 82 -9.04 3.84 -0.76
N PRO A 83 -7.96 4.66 -0.72
CA PRO A 83 -7.79 5.69 0.30
C PRO A 83 -8.91 6.76 0.30
N GLU A 84 -9.41 7.19 -0.87
CA GLU A 84 -10.54 8.12 -0.93
C GLU A 84 -11.81 7.52 -0.31
N LEU A 85 -12.04 6.23 -0.51
CA LEU A 85 -13.16 5.53 0.12
C LEU A 85 -12.96 5.47 1.64
N LEU A 86 -11.77 5.15 2.11
CA LEU A 86 -11.46 5.12 3.55
C LEU A 86 -11.66 6.50 4.20
N GLN A 87 -11.21 7.58 3.57
CA GLN A 87 -11.45 8.94 4.05
C GLN A 87 -12.94 9.24 4.20
N LYS A 88 -13.76 8.82 3.25
CA LYS A 88 -15.21 8.97 3.32
C LYS A 88 -15.81 8.30 4.57
N TYR A 89 -15.18 7.23 5.06
CA TYR A 89 -15.55 6.54 6.30
C TYR A 89 -14.79 7.06 7.53
N GLY A 90 -14.11 8.19 7.40
CA GLY A 90 -13.45 8.90 8.50
C GLY A 90 -12.12 8.28 8.91
N TYR A 91 -11.44 7.53 8.03
CA TYR A 91 -10.08 7.08 8.25
C TYR A 91 -9.08 8.21 7.99
N TYR A 92 -8.09 8.32 8.85
CA TYR A 92 -6.87 9.04 8.53
C TYR A 92 -6.01 8.16 7.62
N THR A 93 -5.63 8.69 6.47
CA THR A 93 -4.93 7.94 5.43
C THR A 93 -3.56 8.56 5.17
N CYS A 94 -2.52 7.78 5.25
CA CYS A 94 -1.17 8.23 4.92
C CYS A 94 -0.41 7.17 4.13
N TYR A 95 0.64 7.59 3.44
CA TYR A 95 1.64 6.69 2.91
C TYR A 95 3.05 7.12 3.30
N ASP A 96 3.95 6.15 3.30
CA ASP A 96 5.38 6.33 3.52
C ASP A 96 6.12 5.46 2.50
N ILE A 97 6.64 6.08 1.44
CA ILE A 97 7.18 5.41 0.25
C ILE A 97 8.41 6.13 -0.30
N ILE A 98 9.16 5.44 -1.16
CA ILE A 98 10.38 5.97 -1.77
C ILE A 98 10.13 6.83 -3.02
N ASP A 99 8.98 6.64 -3.67
CA ASP A 99 8.60 7.37 -4.90
C ASP A 99 7.07 7.48 -4.98
N ASP A 100 6.55 8.69 -4.97
CA ASP A 100 5.11 8.98 -4.97
C ASP A 100 4.41 8.65 -6.29
N SER A 101 5.15 8.38 -7.35
CA SER A 101 4.59 7.95 -8.63
C SER A 101 4.15 6.49 -8.67
N VAL A 102 4.57 5.66 -7.69
CA VAL A 102 4.26 4.22 -7.68
C VAL A 102 2.81 3.91 -7.32
N ILE A 103 2.11 4.85 -6.67
CA ILE A 103 0.70 4.71 -6.29
C ILE A 103 -0.11 5.93 -6.74
N PRO A 104 -1.44 5.81 -6.90
CA PRO A 104 -2.30 6.98 -7.08
C PRO A 104 -2.22 7.90 -5.86
N ALA A 105 -1.94 9.17 -6.06
CA ALA A 105 -1.78 10.14 -4.97
C ALA A 105 -3.10 10.61 -4.32
N GLN A 106 -4.26 10.08 -4.76
CA GLN A 106 -5.58 10.50 -4.31
C GLN A 106 -5.97 9.85 -2.99
N GLY A 107 -6.65 10.61 -2.13
CA GLY A 107 -7.25 10.10 -0.91
C GLY A 107 -6.28 9.89 0.25
N PHE A 108 -5.10 10.53 0.23
CA PHE A 108 -4.19 10.53 1.36
C PHE A 108 -4.18 11.87 2.07
N SER A 109 -4.38 11.84 3.39
CA SER A 109 -4.30 13.00 4.28
C SER A 109 -2.87 13.46 4.46
N GLU A 110 -1.93 12.50 4.46
CA GLU A 110 -0.51 12.76 4.60
C GLU A 110 0.30 11.91 3.62
N LYS A 111 1.37 12.51 3.08
CA LYS A 111 2.17 11.95 2.00
C LYS A 111 3.65 12.08 2.34
N ASN A 112 4.28 10.98 2.68
CA ASN A 112 5.68 10.94 3.05
C ASN A 112 6.51 10.21 1.98
N VAL A 113 7.47 10.93 1.41
CA VAL A 113 8.46 10.37 0.47
C VAL A 113 9.84 10.48 1.12
N PHE A 114 10.63 9.42 1.03
CA PHE A 114 11.96 9.38 1.65
C PHE A 114 13.01 8.75 0.73
N ASP A 115 14.25 9.11 0.94
CA ASP A 115 15.40 8.46 0.29
C ASP A 115 15.84 7.24 1.13
N GLU A 116 15.66 6.04 0.56
CA GLU A 116 16.03 4.77 1.20
C GLU A 116 17.50 4.66 1.61
N LYS A 117 18.40 5.44 0.98
CA LYS A 117 19.84 5.43 1.26
C LYS A 117 20.21 6.19 2.53
N THR A 118 19.33 7.06 3.00
CA THR A 118 19.61 7.99 4.12
C THR A 118 18.85 7.69 5.39
N VAL A 119 17.85 6.81 5.35
CA VAL A 119 16.94 6.58 6.48
C VAL A 119 17.27 5.31 7.27
N ASN A 120 17.05 5.37 8.58
CA ASN A 120 16.96 4.21 9.43
C ASN A 120 15.52 3.71 9.42
N PHE A 121 15.24 2.66 8.65
CA PHE A 121 13.89 2.10 8.50
C PHE A 121 13.23 1.72 9.83
N LYS A 122 13.98 1.11 10.76
CA LYS A 122 13.45 0.69 12.05
C LYS A 122 12.94 1.88 12.86
N GLU A 123 13.73 2.92 12.95
CA GLU A 123 13.38 4.14 13.68
C GLU A 123 12.24 4.88 12.99
N ARG A 124 12.31 5.04 11.67
CA ARG A 124 11.28 5.68 10.87
C ARG A 124 9.92 5.02 11.06
N HIS A 125 9.84 3.71 10.85
CA HIS A 125 8.58 2.99 10.98
C HIS A 125 8.05 2.98 12.43
N ALA A 126 8.93 2.91 13.43
CA ALA A 126 8.53 3.03 14.83
C ALA A 126 7.88 4.40 15.13
N ASN A 127 8.43 5.48 14.59
CA ASN A 127 7.88 6.83 14.74
C ASN A 127 6.52 6.97 14.04
N ILE A 128 6.37 6.44 12.82
CA ILE A 128 5.10 6.44 12.09
C ILE A 128 4.02 5.69 12.87
N ILE A 129 4.31 4.49 13.35
CA ILE A 129 3.35 3.70 14.14
C ILE A 129 2.96 4.43 15.43
N LYS A 130 3.91 5.08 16.10
CA LYS A 130 3.64 5.89 17.29
C LYS A 130 2.72 7.07 16.97
N GLU A 131 2.94 7.76 15.88
CA GLU A 131 2.09 8.86 15.43
C GLU A 131 0.69 8.37 15.08
N LEU A 132 0.57 7.30 14.28
CA LEU A 132 -0.70 6.71 13.90
C LEU A 132 -1.51 6.21 15.11
N SER A 133 -0.85 5.74 16.16
CA SER A 133 -1.54 5.29 17.38
C SER A 133 -2.34 6.39 18.08
N SER A 134 -2.05 7.66 17.80
CA SER A 134 -2.83 8.81 18.29
C SER A 134 -4.11 9.03 17.49
N LYS A 135 -4.26 8.45 16.30
CA LYS A 135 -5.43 8.62 15.45
C LYS A 135 -6.54 7.65 15.88
N LYS A 136 -7.79 8.07 15.72
CA LYS A 136 -8.96 7.26 16.09
C LYS A 136 -9.08 5.99 15.25
N LYS A 137 -8.77 6.11 13.95
CA LYS A 137 -8.66 5.02 12.98
C LYS A 137 -7.82 5.44 11.77
N PHE A 138 -7.03 4.53 11.29
CA PHE A 138 -6.14 4.72 10.14
C PHE A 138 -6.05 3.46 9.28
#